data_0c0de0b3ca9c734d2cbba0c855d1dfe3
#
_entry.id   0c0de0b3ca9c734d2cbba0c855d1dfe3
#
_cell.length_a   1.000
_cell.length_b   1.000
_cell.length_c   1.000
_cell.angle_alpha   90.00
_cell.angle_beta   90.00
_cell.angle_gamma   90.00
#
_symmetry.space_group_name_H-M   'P 1'
#
loop_
_entity.id
_entity.type
_entity.pdbx_description
1 polymer ?
#
loop_
_entity_poly.entity_id
_entity_poly.type
_entity_poly.pdbx_seq_one_letter_code
_entity_poly.pdbx_strand_id
1 'polypeptide(L)'
;MKIAICNVQEFNPTIGGIERVSVSLAEGLIKEGVEVLFVACRKSPYSKPYTLPAKQVLLPKTLDYCIENVQALAHILKEEKVDILLNQNSHSELYNRTCYEVKSLSGVKLISVLAFLARYANKRK
;
A
#
# COMPACT_ATOMS: atom_id res chain seq x y z
N MET A 1 -13.62 -9.25 -3.98
CA MET A 1 -12.54 -8.90 -3.03
C MET A 1 -11.80 -7.66 -3.52
N LYS A 2 -11.46 -6.78 -2.61
CA LYS A 2 -10.73 -5.55 -2.94
C LYS A 2 -9.53 -5.41 -2.00
N ILE A 3 -8.35 -5.14 -2.58
CA ILE A 3 -7.10 -5.00 -1.85
C ILE A 3 -6.56 -3.58 -2.07
N ALA A 4 -6.20 -2.90 -0.97
CA ALA A 4 -5.50 -1.63 -1.04
C ALA A 4 -4.01 -1.90 -0.80
N ILE A 5 -3.18 -1.52 -1.76
CA ILE A 5 -1.72 -1.60 -1.64
C ILE A 5 -1.23 -0.23 -1.23
N CYS A 6 -0.57 -0.14 -0.07
CA CYS A 6 -0.15 1.16 0.45
C CYS A 6 1.37 1.24 0.63
N ASN A 7 1.89 2.45 0.43
CA ASN A 7 3.30 2.79 0.59
C ASN A 7 3.39 4.27 0.90
N VAL A 8 4.50 4.71 1.47
CA VAL A 8 4.74 6.14 1.71
C VAL A 8 4.94 6.86 0.38
N GLN A 9 5.82 6.32 -0.46
CA GLN A 9 6.15 6.87 -1.77
C GLN A 9 5.11 6.44 -2.83
N GLU A 10 4.83 7.30 -3.80
CA GLU A 10 3.96 6.98 -4.93
C GLU A 10 4.43 5.72 -5.67
N PHE A 11 3.48 5.01 -6.29
CA PHE A 11 3.76 3.75 -6.99
C PHE A 11 4.25 3.96 -8.43
N ASN A 12 5.19 4.88 -8.62
CA ASN A 12 5.78 5.15 -9.92
C ASN A 12 6.83 4.07 -10.24
N PRO A 13 6.60 3.20 -11.25
CA PRO A 13 7.49 2.08 -11.54
C PRO A 13 8.87 2.50 -12.05
N THR A 14 9.06 3.78 -12.38
CA THR A 14 10.36 4.29 -12.80
C THR A 14 11.26 4.67 -11.62
N ILE A 15 10.73 4.71 -10.39
CA ILE A 15 11.47 5.15 -9.21
C ILE A 15 12.31 4.03 -8.62
N GLY A 16 11.74 2.85 -8.39
CA GLY A 16 12.48 1.79 -7.71
C GLY A 16 11.84 0.41 -7.76
N GLY A 17 12.47 -0.53 -7.04
CA GLY A 17 12.08 -1.93 -7.05
C GLY A 17 10.76 -2.21 -6.36
N ILE A 18 10.49 -1.55 -5.22
CA ILE A 18 9.24 -1.72 -4.48
C ILE A 18 8.05 -1.33 -5.35
N GLU A 19 8.17 -0.22 -6.06
CA GLU A 19 7.12 0.30 -6.92
C GLU A 19 6.85 -0.65 -8.10
N ARG A 20 7.91 -1.16 -8.74
CA ARG A 20 7.78 -2.13 -9.84
C ARG A 20 7.14 -3.44 -9.37
N VAL A 21 7.58 -3.96 -8.23
CA VAL A 21 7.01 -5.19 -7.66
C VAL A 21 5.54 -4.99 -7.32
N SER A 22 5.19 -3.84 -6.75
CA SER A 22 3.82 -3.52 -6.38
C SER A 22 2.90 -3.44 -7.60
N VAL A 23 3.37 -2.82 -8.68
CA VAL A 23 2.60 -2.73 -9.93
C VAL A 23 2.41 -4.12 -10.55
N SER A 24 3.48 -4.94 -10.59
CA SER A 24 3.38 -6.32 -11.09
C SER A 24 2.40 -7.15 -10.27
N LEU A 25 2.44 -7.02 -8.94
CA LEU A 25 1.52 -7.71 -8.06
C LEU A 25 0.07 -7.29 -8.34
N ALA A 26 -0.17 -5.98 -8.49
CA ALA A 26 -1.50 -5.45 -8.80
C ALA A 26 -2.02 -6.00 -10.12
N GLU A 27 -1.18 -6.04 -11.16
CA GLU A 27 -1.55 -6.60 -12.46
C GLU A 27 -1.97 -8.07 -12.34
N GLY A 28 -1.20 -8.85 -11.57
CA GLY A 28 -1.52 -10.26 -11.32
C GLY A 28 -2.84 -10.44 -10.58
N LEU A 29 -3.08 -9.63 -9.55
CA LEU A 29 -4.32 -9.66 -8.79
C LEU A 29 -5.53 -9.30 -9.65
N ILE A 30 -5.39 -8.28 -10.49
CA ILE A 30 -6.46 -7.84 -11.38
C ILE A 30 -6.81 -8.95 -12.38
N LYS A 31 -5.83 -9.66 -12.91
CA LYS A 31 -6.06 -10.81 -13.80
C LYS A 31 -6.87 -11.91 -13.11
N GLU A 32 -6.71 -12.06 -11.80
CA GLU A 32 -7.46 -13.04 -11.02
C GLU A 32 -8.83 -12.53 -10.56
N GLY A 33 -9.25 -11.36 -11.04
CA GLY A 33 -10.55 -10.79 -10.69
C GLY A 33 -10.58 -10.01 -9.39
N VAL A 34 -9.44 -9.69 -8.81
CA VAL A 34 -9.34 -8.91 -7.57
C VAL A 34 -9.30 -7.42 -7.92
N GLU A 35 -10.09 -6.61 -7.23
CA GLU A 35 -10.02 -5.16 -7.36
C GLU A 35 -8.84 -4.62 -6.54
N VAL A 36 -8.12 -3.63 -7.10
CA VAL A 36 -6.95 -3.05 -6.46
C VAL A 36 -7.09 -1.54 -6.36
N LEU A 37 -6.60 -1.00 -5.24
CA LEU A 37 -6.47 0.43 -4.99
C LEU A 37 -5.05 0.69 -4.50
N PHE A 38 -4.39 1.69 -5.07
CA PHE A 38 -3.08 2.15 -4.57
C PHE A 38 -3.26 3.34 -3.65
N VAL A 39 -2.56 3.36 -2.53
CA VAL A 39 -2.58 4.49 -1.59
C VAL A 39 -1.14 4.88 -1.25
N ALA A 40 -0.81 6.15 -1.44
CA ALA A 40 0.51 6.68 -1.15
C ALA A 40 0.38 7.99 -0.36
N CYS A 41 1.51 8.47 0.18
CA CYS A 41 1.53 9.70 0.99
C CYS A 41 2.17 10.88 0.26
N ARG A 42 3.12 10.61 -0.63
CA ARG A 42 3.88 11.68 -1.28
C ARG A 42 4.34 11.30 -2.68
N LYS A 43 4.52 12.34 -3.51
CA LYS A 43 5.14 12.21 -4.84
C LYS A 43 6.63 12.47 -4.74
N SER A 44 7.41 11.78 -5.57
CA SER A 44 8.81 12.08 -5.76
C SER A 44 8.95 13.42 -6.49
N PRO A 45 9.91 14.30 -6.10
CA PRO A 45 10.17 15.53 -6.85
C PRO A 45 10.72 15.26 -8.26
N TYR A 46 11.22 14.05 -8.50
CA TYR A 46 11.75 13.63 -9.80
C TYR A 46 10.78 12.73 -10.55
N SER A 47 9.50 12.75 -10.17
CA SER A 47 8.48 11.91 -10.79
C SER A 47 8.30 12.24 -12.27
N LYS A 48 8.38 11.19 -13.11
CA LYS A 48 8.04 11.29 -14.53
C LYS A 48 6.63 10.74 -14.74
N PRO A 49 5.94 11.16 -15.80
CA PRO A 49 4.61 10.60 -16.08
C PRO A 49 4.66 9.07 -16.17
N TYR A 50 3.64 8.42 -15.60
CA TYR A 50 3.51 6.97 -15.62
C TYR A 50 2.04 6.59 -15.55
N THR A 51 1.75 5.34 -15.90
CA THR A 51 0.40 4.78 -15.86
C THR A 51 0.35 3.63 -14.86
N LEU A 52 -0.75 3.54 -14.12
CA LEU A 52 -0.99 2.44 -13.19
C LEU A 52 -2.18 1.61 -13.65
N PRO A 53 -2.20 0.31 -13.33
CA PRO A 53 -3.33 -0.55 -13.69
C PRO A 53 -4.58 -0.30 -12.85
N ALA A 54 -4.49 0.54 -11.81
CA ALA A 54 -5.59 0.86 -10.92
C ALA A 54 -5.44 2.29 -10.39
N LYS A 55 -6.50 2.79 -9.75
CA LYS A 55 -6.53 4.13 -9.15
C LYS A 55 -5.51 4.26 -8.03
N GLN A 56 -4.84 5.40 -7.95
CA GLN A 56 -3.97 5.77 -6.84
C GLN A 56 -4.54 6.98 -6.12
N VAL A 57 -4.61 6.90 -4.80
CA VAL A 57 -5.04 8.00 -3.92
C VAL A 57 -3.84 8.46 -3.11
N LEU A 58 -3.68 9.78 -2.98
CA LEU A 58 -2.66 10.37 -2.12
C LEU A 58 -3.31 10.82 -0.81
N LEU A 59 -2.67 10.48 0.30
CA LEU A 59 -3.11 10.92 1.62
C LEU A 59 -2.76 12.40 1.84
N PRO A 60 -3.43 13.08 2.77
CA PRO A 60 -3.29 14.55 2.90
C PRO A 60 -1.92 15.02 3.36
N LYS A 61 -1.15 14.20 4.09
CA LYS A 61 0.14 14.58 4.62
C LYS A 61 1.25 13.69 4.08
N THR A 62 2.48 14.24 4.01
CA THR A 62 3.65 13.53 3.47
C THR A 62 4.48 12.86 4.56
N LEU A 63 3.85 12.48 5.66
CA LEU A 63 4.51 11.90 6.83
C LEU A 63 4.26 10.39 6.90
N ASP A 64 5.26 9.66 7.39
CA ASP A 64 5.13 8.21 7.62
C ASP A 64 4.05 7.92 8.67
N TYR A 65 3.91 8.80 9.67
CA TYR A 65 2.86 8.71 10.67
C TYR A 65 2.32 10.08 11.03
N CYS A 66 1.01 10.24 10.96
CA CYS A 66 0.27 11.34 11.55
C CYS A 66 -1.21 10.92 11.67
N ILE A 67 -1.91 11.51 12.62
CA ILE A 67 -3.30 11.14 12.89
C ILE A 67 -4.21 11.45 11.70
N GLU A 68 -3.94 12.52 10.96
CA GLU A 68 -4.73 12.90 9.78
C GLU A 68 -4.68 11.81 8.72
N ASN A 69 -3.49 11.24 8.47
CA ASN A 69 -3.35 10.16 7.49
C ASN A 69 -4.00 8.86 7.96
N VAL A 70 -3.90 8.55 9.25
CA VAL A 70 -4.57 7.38 9.84
C VAL A 70 -6.08 7.48 9.62
N GLN A 71 -6.66 8.62 9.96
CA GLN A 71 -8.10 8.84 9.81
C GLN A 71 -8.53 8.83 8.34
N ALA A 72 -7.77 9.49 7.48
CA ALA A 72 -8.07 9.55 6.05
C ALA A 72 -8.02 8.16 5.41
N LEU A 73 -6.98 7.39 5.72
CA LEU A 73 -6.85 6.04 5.15
C LEU A 73 -7.95 5.12 5.66
N ALA A 74 -8.26 5.15 6.96
CA ALA A 74 -9.34 4.35 7.51
C ALA A 74 -10.68 4.66 6.83
N HIS A 75 -10.95 5.95 6.57
CA HIS A 75 -12.15 6.39 5.88
C HIS A 75 -12.20 5.86 4.43
N ILE A 76 -11.09 5.98 3.71
CA ILE A 76 -10.97 5.47 2.33
C ILE A 76 -11.25 3.97 2.27
N LEU A 77 -10.66 3.20 3.19
CA LEU A 77 -10.84 1.75 3.21
C LEU A 77 -12.31 1.36 3.45
N LYS A 78 -13.00 2.10 4.28
CA LYS A 78 -14.43 1.86 4.53
C LYS A 78 -15.30 2.26 3.34
N GLU A 79 -15.08 3.44 2.76
CA GLU A 79 -15.84 3.91 1.61
C GLU A 79 -15.67 3.01 0.41
N GLU A 80 -14.43 2.62 0.14
CA GLU A 80 -14.08 1.77 -1.01
C GLU A 80 -14.35 0.29 -0.76
N LYS A 81 -14.83 -0.06 0.44
CA LYS A 81 -15.13 -1.44 0.84
C LYS A 81 -13.94 -2.37 0.65
N VAL A 82 -12.78 -1.93 1.10
CA VAL A 82 -11.52 -2.69 1.02
C VAL A 82 -11.53 -3.81 2.04
N ASP A 83 -11.12 -5.00 1.63
CA ASP A 83 -11.04 -6.18 2.49
C ASP A 83 -9.67 -6.34 3.13
N ILE A 84 -8.62 -6.04 2.38
CA ILE A 84 -7.24 -6.26 2.81
C ILE A 84 -6.40 -5.00 2.55
N LEU A 85 -5.63 -4.61 3.56
CA LEU A 85 -4.61 -3.56 3.43
C LEU A 85 -3.24 -4.24 3.35
N LEU A 86 -2.56 -4.06 2.22
CA LEU A 86 -1.24 -4.63 1.98
C LEU A 86 -0.18 -3.55 2.16
N ASN A 87 0.65 -3.68 3.20
CA ASN A 87 1.69 -2.70 3.52
C ASN A 87 2.99 -3.05 2.80
N GLN A 88 3.37 -2.22 1.82
CA GLN A 88 4.62 -2.37 1.07
C GLN A 88 5.82 -1.67 1.72
N ASN A 89 5.58 -0.86 2.76
CA ASN A 89 6.64 -0.09 3.43
C ASN A 89 6.91 -0.60 4.84
N SER A 90 6.91 -1.91 5.03
CA SER A 90 7.00 -2.54 6.35
C SER A 90 8.36 -2.41 7.02
N HIS A 91 9.37 -1.86 6.33
CA HIS A 91 10.66 -1.53 6.94
C HIS A 91 10.63 -0.23 7.75
N SER A 92 9.58 0.58 7.63
CA SER A 92 9.40 1.79 8.41
C SER A 92 8.53 1.51 9.64
N GLU A 93 9.08 1.68 10.83
CA GLU A 93 8.33 1.49 12.09
C GLU A 93 7.15 2.46 12.19
N LEU A 94 7.34 3.71 11.79
CA LEU A 94 6.29 4.72 11.83
C LEU A 94 5.15 4.37 10.86
N TYR A 95 5.48 3.89 9.67
CA TYR A 95 4.45 3.52 8.72
C TYR A 95 3.72 2.24 9.14
N ASN A 96 4.42 1.30 9.79
CA ASN A 96 3.79 0.13 10.38
C ASN A 96 2.77 0.53 11.44
N ARG A 97 3.08 1.54 12.25
CA ARG A 97 2.16 2.09 13.23
C ARG A 97 0.92 2.68 12.56
N THR A 98 1.13 3.42 11.46
CA THR A 98 0.02 3.97 10.67
C THR A 98 -0.93 2.84 10.24
N CYS A 99 -0.39 1.80 9.61
CA CYS A 99 -1.19 0.69 9.11
C CYS A 99 -1.89 -0.07 10.22
N TYR A 100 -1.23 -0.27 11.36
CA TYR A 100 -1.82 -0.95 12.50
C TYR A 100 -3.00 -0.17 13.07
N GLU A 101 -2.87 1.15 13.23
CA GLU A 101 -3.95 1.99 13.73
C GLU A 101 -5.12 2.06 12.73
N VAL A 102 -4.82 2.10 11.44
CA VAL A 102 -5.83 2.05 10.38
C VAL A 102 -6.60 0.73 10.44
N LYS A 103 -5.90 -0.38 10.62
CA LYS A 103 -6.53 -1.70 10.79
C LYS A 103 -7.51 -1.67 11.98
N SER A 104 -7.08 -1.12 13.11
CA SER A 104 -7.91 -1.04 14.31
C SER A 104 -9.18 -0.22 14.08
N LEU A 105 -9.08 0.87 13.31
CA LEU A 105 -10.22 1.74 13.04
C LEU A 105 -11.15 1.20 11.95
N SER A 106 -10.61 0.53 10.94
CA SER A 106 -11.37 0.12 9.75
C SER A 106 -11.83 -1.33 9.78
N GLY A 107 -11.17 -2.17 10.58
CA GLY A 107 -11.47 -3.60 10.65
C GLY A 107 -10.94 -4.41 9.47
N VAL A 108 -10.14 -3.81 8.58
CA VAL A 108 -9.55 -4.54 7.45
C VAL A 108 -8.49 -5.53 7.93
N LYS A 109 -8.22 -6.55 7.11
CA LYS A 109 -7.10 -7.46 7.34
C LYS A 109 -5.81 -6.77 6.89
N LEU A 110 -4.78 -6.81 7.72
CA LEU A 110 -3.48 -6.19 7.41
C LEU A 110 -2.46 -7.28 7.06
N ILE A 111 -1.77 -7.11 5.93
CA ILE A 111 -0.69 -7.98 5.48
C ILE A 111 0.56 -7.13 5.24
N SER A 112 1.71 -7.60 5.75
CA SER A 112 3.01 -6.98 5.55
C SER A 112 3.81 -7.81 4.56
N VAL A 113 4.20 -7.21 3.43
CA VAL A 113 4.91 -7.91 2.36
C VAL A 113 6.31 -8.35 2.80
N LEU A 114 7.01 -7.51 3.56
CA LEU A 114 8.35 -7.85 4.04
C LEU A 114 8.33 -9.11 4.91
N ALA A 115 7.36 -9.23 5.80
CA ALA A 115 7.22 -10.43 6.63
C ALA A 115 6.94 -11.67 5.79
N PHE A 116 6.11 -11.54 4.76
CA PHE A 116 5.81 -12.64 3.82
C PHE A 116 7.07 -13.07 3.09
N LEU A 117 7.84 -12.13 2.55
CA LEU A 117 9.06 -12.43 1.80
C LEU A 117 10.11 -13.09 2.70
N ALA A 118 10.25 -12.63 3.94
CA ALA A 118 11.19 -13.23 4.90
C ALA A 118 10.83 -14.68 5.20
N ARG A 119 9.54 -14.97 5.39
CA ARG A 119 9.06 -16.36 5.62
C ARG A 119 9.32 -17.24 4.40
N TYR A 120 9.07 -16.71 3.21
CA TYR A 120 9.30 -17.45 1.96
C TYR A 120 10.77 -17.77 1.78
N ALA A 121 11.65 -16.80 2.00
CA ALA A 121 13.10 -17.01 1.91
C ALA A 121 13.58 -18.09 2.90
N ASN A 122 13.09 -18.06 4.13
CA ASN A 122 13.43 -19.07 5.14
C ASN A 122 12.99 -20.48 4.74
N LYS A 123 11.83 -20.60 4.11
CA LYS A 123 11.32 -21.92 3.67
C LYS A 123 12.14 -22.52 2.53
N ARG A 124 12.85 -21.69 1.77
CA ARG A 124 13.66 -22.15 0.62
C ARG A 124 15.07 -22.56 0.99
N LYS A 125 15.47 -22.27 2.20
CA LYS A 125 16.77 -22.72 2.74
C LYS A 125 16.62 -24.15 3.26
#